data_628a1ab9c39d20cd8c589193f889cc3d
#
_entry.id   628a1ab9c39d20cd8c589193f889cc3d
#
_cell.length_a   1.000
_cell.length_b   1.000
_cell.length_c   1.000
_cell.angle_alpha   90.00
_cell.angle_beta   90.00
_cell.angle_gamma   90.00
#
_symmetry.space_group_name_H-M   'P 1'
#
loop_
_entity.id
_entity.type
_entity.pdbx_description
1 polymer ?
#
loop_
_entity_poly.entity_id
_entity_poly.type
_entity_poly.pdbx_seq_one_letter_code
_entity_poly.pdbx_strand_id
1 'polypeptide(L)'
;ASSHEDELKNLSAGSDIVVLPTTPQARSVELTIEMSAILRGYGIRHAALLVKVDTRKQRFADEARDTLEGFGLEVLDGSIPLLAAFDKAEVQGVTVREAVDDKGRSDPRRMMGWAAYCAAANQLQAILKADSADNLAA
;
A
#
# COMPACT_ATOMS: atom_id res chain seq x y z
N ALA A 1 14.92 10.12 -18.51
CA ALA A 1 14.45 8.77 -18.15
C ALA A 1 15.42 8.08 -17.20
N SER A 2 16.72 8.04 -17.53
CA SER A 2 17.74 7.39 -16.68
C SER A 2 17.90 8.04 -15.31
N SER A 3 17.71 9.36 -15.17
CA SER A 3 17.85 10.06 -13.90
C SER A 3 16.76 9.67 -12.90
N HIS A 4 15.51 9.50 -13.35
CA HIS A 4 14.40 9.07 -12.50
C HIS A 4 14.55 7.61 -12.07
N GLU A 5 15.04 6.75 -12.94
CA GLU A 5 15.32 5.35 -12.61
C GLU A 5 16.47 5.26 -11.61
N ASP A 6 17.51 6.06 -11.76
CA ASP A 6 18.64 6.11 -10.81
C ASP A 6 18.20 6.62 -9.45
N GLU A 7 17.36 7.65 -9.40
CA GLU A 7 16.77 8.15 -8.16
C GLU A 7 15.93 7.08 -7.46
N LEU A 8 15.06 6.42 -8.20
CA LEU A 8 14.24 5.32 -7.69
C LEU A 8 15.13 4.20 -7.14
N LYS A 9 16.13 3.80 -7.87
CA LYS A 9 17.09 2.78 -7.44
C LYS A 9 17.78 3.17 -6.14
N ASN A 10 18.27 4.40 -6.05
CA ASN A 10 18.99 4.88 -4.86
C ASN A 10 18.08 4.96 -3.64
N LEU A 11 16.86 5.48 -3.80
CA LEU A 11 15.89 5.57 -2.72
C LEU A 11 15.45 4.16 -2.26
N SER A 12 15.22 3.27 -3.20
CA SER A 12 14.74 1.91 -2.92
C SER A 12 15.81 1.02 -2.32
N ALA A 13 17.07 1.18 -2.73
CA ALA A 13 18.20 0.40 -2.20
C ALA A 13 18.43 0.62 -0.71
N GLY A 14 18.05 1.78 -0.17
CA GLY A 14 18.12 2.08 1.26
C GLY A 14 16.92 1.61 2.07
N SER A 15 15.95 0.95 1.43
CA SER A 15 14.70 0.50 2.05
C SER A 15 14.75 -0.99 2.34
N ASP A 16 14.13 -1.42 3.43
CA ASP A 16 13.95 -2.84 3.73
C ASP A 16 12.87 -3.46 2.84
N ILE A 17 11.86 -2.69 2.52
CA ILE A 17 10.79 -3.05 1.57
C ILE A 17 10.18 -1.78 0.99
N VAL A 18 9.78 -1.83 -0.28
CA VAL A 18 9.04 -0.75 -0.94
C VAL A 18 7.57 -1.16 -1.03
N VAL A 19 6.68 -0.32 -0.54
CA VAL A 19 5.24 -0.54 -0.65
C VAL A 19 4.70 0.28 -1.82
N LEU A 20 3.96 -0.39 -2.71
CA LEU A 20 3.35 0.22 -3.89
C LEU A 20 1.84 0.41 -3.66
N PRO A 21 1.39 1.61 -3.25
CA PRO A 21 -0.03 1.89 -3.14
C PRO A 21 -0.69 1.80 -4.51
N THR A 22 -1.75 1.00 -4.62
CA THR A 22 -2.40 0.70 -5.90
C THR A 22 -3.91 0.82 -5.74
N THR A 23 -4.55 1.66 -6.55
CA THR A 23 -6.02 1.69 -6.58
C THR A 23 -6.54 0.54 -7.45
N PRO A 24 -7.81 0.09 -7.27
CA PRO A 24 -8.37 -0.99 -8.09
C PRO A 24 -8.59 -0.64 -9.57
N GLN A 25 -8.32 0.59 -9.97
CA GLN A 25 -8.48 1.03 -11.36
C GLN A 25 -7.44 0.39 -12.27
N ALA A 26 -7.85 0.03 -13.49
CA ALA A 26 -7.00 -0.65 -14.47
C ALA A 26 -5.67 0.06 -14.72
N ARG A 27 -5.68 1.39 -14.86
CA ARG A 27 -4.46 2.16 -15.11
C ARG A 27 -3.50 2.12 -13.92
N SER A 28 -4.02 2.18 -12.72
CA SER A 28 -3.20 2.07 -11.50
C SER A 28 -2.55 0.70 -11.40
N VAL A 29 -3.29 -0.36 -11.69
CA VAL A 29 -2.78 -1.74 -11.70
C VAL A 29 -1.67 -1.90 -12.74
N GLU A 30 -1.85 -1.39 -13.97
CA GLU A 30 -0.82 -1.41 -15.01
C GLU A 30 0.47 -0.73 -14.56
N LEU A 31 0.37 0.47 -13.99
CA LEU A 31 1.53 1.22 -13.51
C LEU A 31 2.26 0.49 -12.39
N THR A 32 1.52 -0.16 -11.50
CA THR A 32 2.12 -0.96 -10.43
C THR A 32 2.86 -2.18 -10.99
N ILE A 33 2.31 -2.85 -11.99
CA ILE A 33 2.97 -3.96 -12.67
C ILE A 33 4.29 -3.50 -13.33
N GLU A 34 4.26 -2.37 -14.03
CA GLU A 34 5.45 -1.77 -14.65
C GLU A 34 6.51 -1.43 -13.59
N MET A 35 6.11 -0.80 -12.49
CA MET A 35 7.01 -0.45 -11.40
C MET A 35 7.60 -1.70 -10.75
N SER A 36 6.80 -2.72 -10.54
CA SER A 36 7.26 -4.00 -9.99
C SER A 36 8.33 -4.64 -10.86
N ALA A 37 8.17 -4.60 -12.17
CA ALA A 37 9.19 -5.13 -13.10
C ALA A 37 10.53 -4.40 -12.96
N ILE A 38 10.50 -3.08 -12.79
CA ILE A 38 11.69 -2.26 -12.58
C ILE A 38 12.37 -2.63 -11.24
N LEU A 39 11.60 -2.68 -10.16
CA LEU A 39 12.11 -3.02 -8.82
C LEU A 39 12.67 -4.43 -8.77
N ARG A 40 12.01 -5.37 -9.43
CA ARG A 40 12.48 -6.76 -9.54
C ARG A 40 13.82 -6.83 -10.28
N GLY A 41 13.97 -6.03 -11.35
CA GLY A 41 15.23 -5.93 -12.10
C GLY A 41 16.40 -5.45 -11.25
N TYR A 42 16.13 -4.64 -10.23
CA TYR A 42 17.14 -4.17 -9.27
C TYR A 42 17.26 -5.07 -8.02
N GLY A 43 16.48 -6.13 -7.92
CA GLY A 43 16.50 -7.01 -6.75
C GLY A 43 15.90 -6.36 -5.49
N ILE A 44 15.00 -5.41 -5.65
CA ILE A 44 14.42 -4.65 -4.53
C ILE A 44 13.13 -5.33 -4.04
N ARG A 45 13.10 -5.63 -2.73
CA ARG A 45 11.92 -6.21 -2.06
C ARG A 45 10.77 -5.23 -2.11
N HIS A 46 9.61 -5.65 -2.59
CA HIS A 46 8.44 -4.78 -2.68
C HIS A 46 7.14 -5.58 -2.55
N ALA A 47 6.08 -4.90 -2.19
CA ALA A 47 4.73 -5.44 -2.09
C ALA A 47 3.71 -4.38 -2.46
N ALA A 48 2.60 -4.78 -3.06
CA ALA A 48 1.50 -3.88 -3.37
C ALA A 48 0.52 -3.81 -2.19
N LEU A 49 -0.05 -2.63 -1.97
CA LEU A 49 -1.13 -2.40 -1.02
C LEU A 49 -2.30 -1.77 -1.77
N LEU A 50 -3.44 -2.45 -1.80
CA LEU A 50 -4.64 -1.89 -2.40
C LEU A 50 -5.18 -0.76 -1.53
N VAL A 51 -5.41 0.40 -2.14
CA VAL A 51 -5.86 1.62 -1.45
C VAL A 51 -7.08 2.20 -2.17
N LYS A 52 -7.79 3.08 -1.48
CA LYS A 52 -9.03 3.72 -2.00
C LYS A 52 -10.05 2.68 -2.48
N VAL A 53 -10.19 1.61 -1.74
CA VAL A 53 -11.12 0.53 -2.06
C VAL A 53 -12.53 0.92 -1.60
N ASP A 54 -13.44 1.07 -2.56
CA ASP A 54 -14.86 1.25 -2.24
C ASP A 54 -15.41 -0.09 -1.74
N THR A 55 -15.76 -0.16 -0.46
CA THR A 55 -16.25 -1.39 0.17
C THR A 55 -17.54 -1.92 -0.43
N ARG A 56 -18.30 -1.08 -1.11
CA ARG A 56 -19.51 -1.49 -1.85
C ARG A 56 -19.18 -2.15 -3.19
N LYS A 57 -17.94 -2.06 -3.64
CA LYS A 57 -17.44 -2.58 -4.91
C LYS A 57 -16.22 -3.47 -4.70
N GLN A 58 -16.28 -4.32 -3.70
CA GLN A 58 -15.16 -5.18 -3.30
C GLN A 58 -14.65 -6.06 -4.45
N ARG A 59 -15.51 -6.42 -5.37
CA ARG A 59 -15.15 -7.22 -6.55
C ARG A 59 -14.02 -6.61 -7.37
N PHE A 60 -13.99 -5.28 -7.51
CA PHE A 60 -12.93 -4.61 -8.27
C PHE A 60 -11.56 -4.73 -7.57
N ALA A 61 -11.55 -4.67 -6.24
CA ALA A 61 -10.34 -4.90 -5.47
C ALA A 61 -9.86 -6.35 -5.59
N ASP A 62 -10.78 -7.31 -5.55
CA ASP A 62 -10.46 -8.73 -5.69
C ASP A 62 -9.89 -9.04 -7.08
N GLU A 63 -10.46 -8.47 -8.13
CA GLU A 63 -9.96 -8.60 -9.50
C GLU A 63 -8.56 -7.96 -9.65
N ALA A 64 -8.34 -6.79 -9.06
CA ALA A 64 -7.04 -6.13 -9.07
C ALA A 64 -5.99 -6.99 -8.35
N ARG A 65 -6.33 -7.55 -7.21
CA ARG A 65 -5.47 -8.46 -6.45
C ARG A 65 -5.07 -9.67 -7.31
N ASP A 66 -6.03 -10.31 -7.92
CA ASP A 66 -5.79 -11.50 -8.76
C ASP A 66 -4.86 -11.15 -9.94
N THR A 67 -5.07 -10.00 -10.57
CA THR A 67 -4.21 -9.52 -11.65
C THR A 67 -2.77 -9.30 -11.18
N LEU A 68 -2.59 -8.58 -10.07
CA LEU A 68 -1.26 -8.31 -9.52
C LEU A 68 -0.54 -9.60 -9.13
N GLU A 69 -1.22 -10.51 -8.45
CA GLU A 69 -0.67 -11.80 -8.06
C GLU A 69 -0.34 -12.67 -9.28
N GLY A 70 -1.15 -12.60 -10.33
CA GLY A 70 -0.89 -13.28 -11.60
C GLY A 70 0.39 -12.82 -12.29
N PHE A 71 0.82 -11.58 -12.06
CA PHE A 71 2.11 -11.07 -12.53
C PHE A 71 3.25 -11.29 -11.52
N GLY A 72 3.00 -12.06 -10.47
CA GLY A 72 4.02 -12.44 -9.50
C GLY A 72 4.28 -11.42 -8.40
N LEU A 73 3.42 -10.39 -8.26
CA LEU A 73 3.55 -9.45 -7.15
C LEU A 73 3.04 -10.05 -5.86
N GLU A 74 3.72 -9.74 -4.77
CA GLU A 74 3.17 -9.92 -3.43
C GLU A 74 2.20 -8.77 -3.16
N VAL A 75 0.99 -9.10 -2.73
CA VAL A 75 -0.03 -8.13 -2.38
C VAL A 75 -0.38 -8.30 -0.91
N LEU A 76 -0.37 -7.23 -0.13
CA LEU A 76 -0.74 -7.28 1.28
C LEU A 76 -2.19 -7.74 1.42
N ASP A 77 -2.48 -8.54 2.45
CA ASP A 77 -3.77 -9.22 2.61
C ASP A 77 -4.95 -8.27 2.74
N GLY A 78 -4.76 -7.18 3.51
CA GLY A 78 -5.78 -6.16 3.69
C GLY A 78 -5.75 -5.11 2.60
N SER A 79 -6.70 -4.20 2.66
CA SER A 79 -6.77 -3.03 1.80
C SER A 79 -7.19 -1.81 2.60
N ILE A 80 -6.86 -0.63 2.09
CA ILE A 80 -7.24 0.63 2.72
C ILE A 80 -8.55 1.10 2.07
N PRO A 81 -9.62 1.26 2.85
CA PRO A 81 -10.92 1.64 2.30
C PRO A 81 -10.94 3.10 1.82
N LEU A 82 -11.80 3.38 0.84
CA LEU A 82 -12.10 4.75 0.41
C LEU A 82 -13.02 5.40 1.44
N LEU A 83 -12.47 6.33 2.21
CA LEU A 83 -13.19 7.01 3.28
C LEU A 83 -13.01 8.53 3.19
N ALA A 84 -14.07 9.29 3.38
CA ALA A 84 -14.01 10.74 3.49
C ALA A 84 -13.14 11.19 4.69
N ALA A 85 -13.00 10.34 5.71
CA ALA A 85 -12.14 10.60 6.87
C ALA A 85 -10.68 10.85 6.48
N PHE A 86 -10.17 10.19 5.43
CA PHE A 86 -8.80 10.43 4.95
C PHE A 86 -8.65 11.82 4.35
N ASP A 87 -9.62 12.27 3.54
CA ASP A 87 -9.59 13.61 2.96
C ASP A 87 -9.67 14.69 4.06
N LYS A 88 -10.51 14.47 5.05
CA LYS A 88 -10.62 15.37 6.21
C LYS A 88 -9.32 15.43 7.00
N ALA A 89 -8.71 14.28 7.27
CA ALA A 89 -7.43 14.21 7.96
C ALA A 89 -6.33 14.97 7.23
N GLU A 90 -6.26 14.83 5.91
CA GLU A 90 -5.29 15.54 5.06
C GLU A 90 -5.46 17.06 5.19
N VAL A 91 -6.68 17.57 5.05
CA VAL A 91 -6.98 18.99 5.17
C VAL A 91 -6.66 19.50 6.58
N GLN A 92 -6.94 18.70 7.61
CA GLN A 92 -6.71 19.06 9.01
C GLN A 92 -5.25 18.92 9.45
N GLY A 93 -4.41 18.26 8.64
CA GLY A 93 -3.01 18.01 8.98
C GLY A 93 -2.83 17.02 10.13
N VAL A 94 -3.72 16.05 10.25
CA VAL A 94 -3.72 15.04 11.31
C VAL A 94 -3.77 13.63 10.72
N THR A 95 -3.60 12.62 11.57
CA THR A 95 -3.82 11.23 11.14
C THR A 95 -5.32 10.94 11.01
N VAL A 96 -5.69 9.90 10.27
CA VAL A 96 -7.10 9.52 10.11
C VAL A 96 -7.77 9.24 11.46
N ARG A 97 -7.04 8.76 12.44
CA ARG A 97 -7.53 8.50 13.80
C ARG A 97 -8.08 9.76 14.47
N GLU A 98 -7.54 10.91 14.14
CA GLU A 98 -7.86 12.20 14.74
C GLU A 98 -8.84 13.02 13.90
N ALA A 99 -9.26 12.51 12.73
CA ALA A 99 -10.13 13.24 11.81
C ALA A 99 -11.48 13.57 12.46
N VAL A 100 -11.94 14.81 12.28
CA VAL A 100 -13.22 15.29 12.79
C VAL A 100 -14.15 15.68 11.64
N ASP A 101 -15.45 15.67 11.91
CA ASP A 101 -16.47 16.13 10.98
C ASP A 101 -16.59 17.66 10.97
N ASP A 102 -17.51 18.21 10.17
CA ASP A 102 -17.72 19.66 10.01
C ASP A 102 -18.14 20.34 11.32
N LYS A 103 -18.62 19.58 12.29
CA LYS A 103 -19.05 20.07 13.62
C LYS A 103 -17.97 19.86 14.70
N GLY A 104 -16.78 19.44 14.30
CA GLY A 104 -15.67 19.17 15.21
C GLY A 104 -15.81 17.86 16.01
N ARG A 105 -16.73 16.96 15.62
CA ARG A 105 -16.90 15.66 16.25
C ARG A 105 -16.06 14.62 15.53
N SER A 106 -15.63 13.59 16.24
CA SER A 106 -14.87 12.49 15.64
C SER A 106 -15.60 11.89 14.45
N ASP A 107 -14.89 11.71 13.32
CA ASP A 107 -15.47 11.07 12.15
C ASP A 107 -15.84 9.61 12.48
N PRO A 108 -17.09 9.16 12.20
CA PRO A 108 -17.56 7.82 12.59
C PRO A 108 -16.75 6.67 12.00
N ARG A 109 -16.14 6.88 10.84
CA ARG A 109 -15.38 5.83 10.13
C ARG A 109 -13.87 5.94 10.30
N ARG A 110 -13.39 6.92 11.07
CA ARG A 110 -11.94 7.14 11.27
C ARG A 110 -11.20 5.89 11.73
N MET A 111 -11.83 5.11 12.61
CA MET A 111 -11.20 3.93 13.18
C MET A 111 -11.13 2.76 12.20
N MET A 112 -12.04 2.68 11.24
CA MET A 112 -11.95 1.71 10.15
C MET A 112 -10.67 1.97 9.32
N GLY A 113 -10.41 3.22 8.98
CA GLY A 113 -9.20 3.61 8.25
C GLY A 113 -7.93 3.37 9.06
N TRP A 114 -7.95 3.72 10.33
CA TRP A 114 -6.82 3.51 11.23
C TRP A 114 -6.50 2.02 11.39
N ALA A 115 -7.52 1.18 11.62
CA ALA A 115 -7.36 -0.27 11.75
C ALA A 115 -6.79 -0.91 10.47
N ALA A 116 -7.19 -0.43 9.30
CA ALA A 116 -6.66 -0.92 8.02
C ALA A 116 -5.16 -0.65 7.89
N TYR A 117 -4.69 0.54 8.26
CA TYR A 117 -3.26 0.86 8.26
C TYR A 117 -2.49 0.07 9.32
N CYS A 118 -3.06 -0.13 10.50
CA CYS A 118 -2.44 -0.96 11.53
C CYS A 118 -2.26 -2.41 11.06
N ALA A 119 -3.25 -2.97 10.38
CA ALA A 119 -3.18 -4.31 9.83
C ALA A 119 -2.07 -4.41 8.75
N ALA A 120 -1.98 -3.42 7.86
CA ALA A 120 -0.91 -3.35 6.86
C ALA A 120 0.47 -3.27 7.51
N ALA A 121 0.63 -2.42 8.53
CA ALA A 121 1.89 -2.28 9.26
C ALA A 121 2.29 -3.58 9.96
N ASN A 122 1.35 -4.27 10.59
CA ASN A 122 1.61 -5.55 11.25
C ASN A 122 2.05 -6.62 10.25
N GLN A 123 1.44 -6.67 9.07
CA GLN A 123 1.84 -7.61 8.02
C GLN A 123 3.24 -7.29 7.50
N LEU A 124 3.57 -6.01 7.28
CA LEU A 124 4.90 -5.59 6.86
C LEU A 124 5.97 -6.00 7.89
N GLN A 125 5.71 -5.81 9.17
CA GLN A 125 6.62 -6.25 10.22
C GLN A 125 6.83 -7.78 10.20
N ALA A 126 5.77 -8.53 9.98
CA ALA A 126 5.86 -9.99 9.87
C ALA A 126 6.69 -10.43 8.66
N ILE A 127 6.52 -9.78 7.51
CA ILE A 127 7.30 -10.03 6.29
C ILE A 127 8.79 -9.75 6.55
N LEU A 128 9.11 -8.61 7.14
CA LEU A 128 10.50 -8.23 7.43
C LEU A 128 11.17 -9.15 8.44
N LYS A 129 10.43 -9.65 9.42
CA LYS A 129 10.95 -10.65 10.36
C LYS A 129 11.23 -11.98 9.67
N ALA A 130 10.34 -12.43 8.80
CA ALA A 130 10.53 -13.66 8.04
C ALA A 130 11.75 -13.55 7.09
N ASP A 131 11.88 -12.43 6.38
CA ASP A 131 13.03 -12.18 5.51
C ASP A 131 14.35 -12.16 6.30
N SER A 132 14.38 -11.56 7.48
CA SER A 132 15.55 -11.55 8.36
C SER A 132 15.91 -12.95 8.86
N ALA A 133 14.93 -13.77 9.23
CA ALA A 133 15.14 -15.12 9.68
C ALA A 133 15.71 -15.99 8.56
N ASP A 134 15.19 -15.86 7.33
CA ASP A 134 15.69 -16.58 6.14
C ASP A 134 17.14 -16.20 5.84
N ASN A 135 17.50 -14.92 5.94
CA ASN A 135 18.86 -14.45 5.74
C ASN A 135 19.82 -14.98 6.79
N LEU A 136 19.37 -15.14 8.04
CA LEU A 136 20.20 -15.73 9.11
C LEU A 136 20.35 -17.24 8.98
N ALA A 137 19.38 -17.92 8.39
CA ALA A 137 19.41 -19.38 8.15
C ALA A 137 20.27 -19.77 6.93
N ALA A 138 20.48 -18.82 6.02
CA ALA A 138 21.33 -19.03 4.86
C ALA A 138 22.79 -18.77 5.22
#